data_394066b6c5597f2c9c3d2ad29f3d5b0c
#
_entry.id   394066b6c5597f2c9c3d2ad29f3d5b0c
#
_cell.length_a   1.000
_cell.length_b   1.000
_cell.length_c   1.000
_cell.angle_alpha   90.00
_cell.angle_beta   90.00
_cell.angle_gamma   90.00
#
_symmetry.space_group_name_H-M   'P 1'
#
loop_
_entity.id
_entity.type
_entity.pdbx_description
1 polymer ?
#
loop_
_entity_poly.entity_id
_entity_poly.type
_entity_poly.pdbx_seq_one_letter_code
_entity_poly.pdbx_strand_id
1 'polypeptide(L)'
;MNKDYVLYNLDEAQKTLGEIIADIRSNRDYDYGEYIVDITHVYHHLNTAWNARDATKAAADECSEENFYRWRQFSSEEEIYLGT
;
A
#
# COMPACT_ATOMS: atom_id res chain seq x y z
N MET A 1 -11.89 0.92 -13.56
CA MET A 1 -10.76 0.83 -12.63
C MET A 1 -9.66 1.81 -13.03
N ASN A 2 -9.14 2.54 -12.09
CA ASN A 2 -8.00 3.44 -12.34
C ASN A 2 -6.70 2.64 -12.32
N LYS A 3 -6.36 2.04 -13.45
CA LYS A 3 -5.20 1.15 -13.56
C LYS A 3 -3.88 1.86 -13.26
N ASP A 4 -3.75 3.12 -13.65
CA ASP A 4 -2.52 3.88 -13.41
C ASP A 4 -2.27 4.07 -11.91
N TYR A 5 -3.29 4.42 -11.16
CA TYR A 5 -3.16 4.61 -9.72
C TYR A 5 -2.95 3.28 -8.98
N VAL A 6 -3.65 2.23 -9.42
CA VAL A 6 -3.42 0.88 -8.88
C VAL A 6 -1.97 0.46 -9.11
N LEU A 7 -1.46 0.62 -10.35
CA LEU A 7 -0.07 0.26 -10.67
C LEU A 7 0.93 1.07 -9.86
N TYR A 8 0.70 2.37 -9.68
CA TYR A 8 1.57 3.21 -8.86
C TYR A 8 1.73 2.62 -7.45
N ASN A 9 0.61 2.27 -6.82
CA ASN A 9 0.64 1.73 -5.46
C ASN A 9 1.28 0.34 -5.40
N LEU A 10 1.01 -0.52 -6.40
CA LEU A 10 1.64 -1.84 -6.46
C LEU A 10 3.15 -1.73 -6.69
N ASP A 11 3.58 -0.81 -7.55
CA ASP A 11 5.01 -0.58 -7.80
C ASP A 11 5.72 -0.07 -6.54
N GLU A 12 5.09 0.82 -5.78
CA GLU A 12 5.64 1.30 -4.51
C GLU A 12 5.75 0.18 -3.48
N ALA A 13 4.73 -0.68 -3.40
CA ALA A 13 4.77 -1.84 -2.52
C ALA A 13 5.90 -2.80 -2.92
N GLN A 14 6.05 -3.06 -4.21
CA GLN A 14 7.11 -3.94 -4.73
C GLN A 14 8.50 -3.40 -4.42
N LYS A 15 8.69 -2.10 -4.62
CA LYS A 15 9.96 -1.44 -4.33
C LYS A 15 10.34 -1.58 -2.86
N THR A 16 9.40 -1.29 -1.97
CA THR A 16 9.65 -1.38 -0.52
C THR A 16 9.90 -2.83 -0.10
N LEU A 17 9.16 -3.80 -0.66
CA LEU A 17 9.40 -5.22 -0.40
C LEU A 17 10.83 -5.61 -0.78
N GLY A 18 11.30 -5.16 -1.94
CA GLY A 18 12.66 -5.42 -2.38
C GLY A 18 13.71 -4.86 -1.42
N GLU A 19 13.47 -3.65 -0.91
CA GLU A 19 14.36 -3.01 0.06
C GLU A 19 14.38 -3.79 1.39
N ILE A 20 13.23 -4.21 1.89
CA ILE A 20 13.14 -5.03 3.11
C ILE A 20 13.91 -6.32 2.97
N ILE A 21 13.73 -7.02 1.86
CA ILE A 21 14.42 -8.29 1.60
C ILE A 21 15.93 -8.07 1.56
N ALA A 22 16.38 -7.03 0.86
CA ALA A 22 17.79 -6.71 0.75
C ALA A 22 18.40 -6.36 2.12
N ASP A 23 17.68 -5.57 2.92
CA ASP A 23 18.13 -5.15 4.25
C ASP A 23 18.24 -6.35 5.20
N ILE A 24 17.27 -7.24 5.20
CA ILE A 24 17.31 -8.45 6.03
C ILE A 24 18.51 -9.33 5.66
N ARG A 25 18.82 -9.43 4.37
CA ARG A 25 19.91 -10.26 3.87
C ARG A 25 21.29 -9.68 4.17
N SER A 26 21.43 -8.35 4.18
CA SER A 26 22.72 -7.69 4.23
C SER A 26 23.02 -6.97 5.54
N ASN A 27 22.02 -6.67 6.36
CA ASN A 27 22.20 -5.87 7.57
C ASN A 27 21.80 -6.69 8.80
N ARG A 28 22.81 -7.13 9.59
CA ARG A 28 22.57 -7.90 10.80
C ARG A 28 21.83 -7.11 11.89
N ASP A 29 21.89 -5.79 11.81
CA ASP A 29 21.27 -4.91 12.80
C ASP A 29 19.83 -4.55 12.42
N TYR A 30 19.32 -5.07 11.28
CA TYR A 30 17.95 -4.88 10.88
C TYR A 30 17.03 -5.57 11.89
N ASP A 31 16.28 -4.78 12.64
CA ASP A 31 15.53 -5.27 13.78
C ASP A 31 14.01 -5.18 13.59
N TYR A 32 13.31 -5.62 14.61
CA TYR A 32 11.85 -5.62 14.61
C TYR A 32 11.26 -4.21 14.46
N GLY A 33 11.90 -3.21 15.07
CA GLY A 33 11.42 -1.82 14.98
C GLY A 33 11.50 -1.27 13.56
N GLU A 34 12.58 -1.56 12.87
CA GLU A 34 12.72 -1.17 11.45
C GLU A 34 11.72 -1.94 10.58
N TYR A 35 11.58 -3.23 10.84
CA TYR A 35 10.68 -4.08 10.06
C TYR A 35 9.24 -3.63 10.15
N ILE A 36 8.74 -3.30 11.33
CA ILE A 36 7.33 -2.92 11.48
C ILE A 36 6.99 -1.62 10.75
N VAL A 37 7.92 -0.68 10.71
CA VAL A 37 7.74 0.56 9.95
C VAL A 37 7.69 0.26 8.45
N ASP A 38 8.64 -0.53 7.97
CA ASP A 38 8.76 -0.83 6.54
C ASP A 38 7.60 -1.68 6.04
N ILE A 39 7.23 -2.74 6.77
CA ILE A 39 6.14 -3.61 6.34
C ILE A 39 4.78 -2.90 6.40
N THR A 40 4.61 -1.99 7.35
CA THR A 40 3.39 -1.18 7.44
C THR A 40 3.25 -0.31 6.20
N HIS A 41 4.35 0.25 5.69
CA HIS A 41 4.35 1.03 4.46
C HIS A 41 3.87 0.17 3.27
N VAL A 42 4.33 -1.08 3.19
CA VAL A 42 3.86 -2.02 2.16
C VAL A 42 2.36 -2.24 2.27
N TYR A 43 1.88 -2.51 3.49
CA TYR A 43 0.44 -2.72 3.72
C TYR A 43 -0.39 -1.51 3.27
N HIS A 44 0.08 -0.29 3.58
CA HIS A 44 -0.65 0.92 3.21
C HIS A 44 -0.79 1.04 1.69
N HIS A 45 0.25 0.75 0.94
CA HIS A 45 0.18 0.80 -0.53
C HIS A 45 -0.73 -0.29 -1.09
N LEU A 46 -0.67 -1.51 -0.54
CA LEU A 46 -1.56 -2.59 -0.98
C LEU A 46 -3.02 -2.26 -0.69
N ASN A 47 -3.29 -1.73 0.51
CA ASN A 47 -4.64 -1.34 0.90
C ASN A 47 -5.17 -0.21 0.01
N THR A 48 -4.32 0.78 -0.29
CA THR A 48 -4.69 1.88 -1.18
C THR A 48 -4.96 1.37 -2.60
N ALA A 49 -4.15 0.44 -3.09
CA ALA A 49 -4.36 -0.17 -4.41
C ALA A 49 -5.76 -0.80 -4.51
N TRP A 50 -6.20 -1.47 -3.45
CA TRP A 50 -7.55 -2.06 -3.42
C TRP A 50 -8.63 -1.03 -3.17
N ASN A 51 -8.52 -0.25 -2.10
CA ASN A 51 -9.58 0.66 -1.66
C ASN A 51 -9.83 1.79 -2.66
N ALA A 52 -8.82 2.25 -3.36
CA ALA A 52 -8.92 3.35 -4.33
C ALA A 52 -8.89 2.88 -5.79
N ARG A 53 -9.17 1.62 -6.05
CA ARG A 53 -9.10 1.05 -7.40
C ARG A 53 -9.97 1.75 -8.42
N ASP A 54 -11.05 2.35 -7.97
CA ASP A 54 -12.00 3.07 -8.83
C ASP A 54 -11.94 4.59 -8.61
N ALA A 55 -10.95 5.10 -7.89
CA ALA A 55 -10.80 6.54 -7.68
C ALA A 55 -10.61 7.26 -9.02
N THR A 56 -11.21 8.44 -9.13
CA THR A 56 -10.98 9.28 -10.30
C THR A 56 -9.55 9.79 -10.33
N LYS A 57 -9.07 10.16 -11.52
CA LYS A 57 -7.74 10.76 -11.63
C LYS A 57 -7.62 12.00 -10.74
N ALA A 58 -8.66 12.84 -10.71
CA ALA A 58 -8.67 14.04 -9.88
C ALA A 58 -8.55 13.71 -8.38
N ALA A 59 -9.30 12.72 -7.90
CA ALA A 59 -9.24 12.29 -6.50
C ALA A 59 -7.87 11.69 -6.15
N ALA A 60 -7.30 10.89 -7.04
CA ALA A 60 -5.98 10.30 -6.85
C ALA A 60 -4.88 11.37 -6.83
N ASP A 61 -4.94 12.34 -7.75
CA ASP A 61 -3.97 13.44 -7.83
C ASP A 61 -4.06 14.36 -6.61
N GLU A 62 -5.26 14.65 -6.15
CA GLU A 62 -5.50 15.47 -4.97
C GLU A 62 -5.04 14.79 -3.69
N CYS A 63 -5.36 13.50 -3.56
CA CYS A 63 -5.05 12.67 -2.40
C CYS A 63 -5.29 13.41 -1.07
N SER A 64 -6.54 13.80 -0.84
CA SER A 64 -6.90 14.52 0.38
C SER A 64 -6.53 13.72 1.62
N GLU A 65 -6.34 14.39 2.75
CA GLU A 65 -6.02 13.74 4.01
C GLU A 65 -7.06 12.67 4.37
N GLU A 66 -8.35 12.99 4.17
CA GLU A 66 -9.44 12.04 4.41
C GLU A 66 -9.28 10.78 3.54
N ASN A 67 -9.03 10.94 2.25
CA ASN A 67 -8.84 9.81 1.34
C ASN A 67 -7.56 9.04 1.67
N PHE A 68 -6.49 9.74 2.03
CA PHE A 68 -5.24 9.10 2.41
C PHE A 68 -5.47 8.12 3.58
N TYR A 69 -6.13 8.55 4.65
CA TYR A 69 -6.39 7.68 5.79
C TYR A 69 -7.41 6.60 5.48
N ARG A 70 -8.44 6.91 4.73
CA ARG A 70 -9.48 5.95 4.37
C ARG A 70 -8.94 4.84 3.48
N TRP A 71 -8.15 5.19 2.47
CA TRP A 71 -7.66 4.22 1.49
C TRP A 71 -6.58 3.29 2.03
N ARG A 72 -5.84 3.69 3.05
CA ARG A 72 -4.76 2.87 3.60
C ARG A 72 -5.21 1.82 4.61
N GLN A 73 -6.48 1.76 4.92
CA GLN A 73 -7.03 0.80 5.88
C GLN A 73 -7.31 -0.54 5.22
N PHE A 74 -7.20 -1.61 5.99
CA PHE A 74 -7.54 -2.94 5.51
C PHE A 74 -9.02 -3.03 5.16
N SER A 75 -9.31 -3.60 4.00
CA SER A 75 -10.68 -3.92 3.62
C SER A 75 -11.17 -5.11 4.44
N SER A 76 -12.47 -5.15 4.73
CA SER A 76 -13.04 -6.32 5.37
C SER A 76 -13.03 -7.50 4.40
N GLU A 77 -13.00 -8.71 4.94
CA GLU A 77 -13.10 -9.92 4.15
C GLU A 77 -14.36 -9.93 3.29
N GLU A 78 -15.46 -9.45 3.85
CA GLU A 78 -16.73 -9.33 3.16
C GLU A 78 -16.64 -8.41 1.95
N GLU A 79 -15.96 -7.27 2.07
CA GLU A 79 -15.73 -6.37 0.94
C GLU A 79 -14.94 -7.03 -0.18
N ILE A 80 -13.93 -7.84 0.17
CA ILE A 80 -13.10 -8.52 -0.81
C ILE A 80 -13.88 -9.59 -1.57
N TYR A 81 -14.66 -10.41 -0.86
CA TYR A 81 -15.33 -11.55 -1.47
C TYR A 81 -16.71 -11.23 -2.04
N LEU A 82 -17.42 -10.26 -1.47
CA LEU A 82 -18.79 -9.94 -1.89
C LEU A 82 -18.90 -8.60 -2.62
N GLY A 83 -17.97 -7.72 -2.44
CA GLY A 83 -17.96 -6.41 -3.07
C GLY A 83 -17.38 -6.40 -4.48
N THR A 84 -16.89 -7.53 -4.93
CA THR A 84 -16.38 -7.68 -6.28
C THR A 84 -17.45 -8.25 -7.20
#